data_544ecb6506debb1f75e38e04f9d7c4fa
#
_entry.id   544ecb6506debb1f75e38e04f9d7c4fa
#
_cell.length_a   1.000
_cell.length_b   1.000
_cell.length_c   1.000
_cell.angle_alpha   90.00
_cell.angle_beta   90.00
_cell.angle_gamma   90.00
#
_symmetry.space_group_name_H-M   'P 1'
#
loop_
_entity.id
_entity.type
_entity.pdbx_description
1 polymer ?
#
loop_
_entity_poly.entity_id
_entity_poly.type
_entity_poly.pdbx_seq_one_letter_code
_entity_poly.pdbx_strand_id
1 'polypeptide(L)'
;SRRQRQMCIRDSDYTIYLQPNLYTVKEGHKLALVIYTYEPGKANYSQDYQITLENASVSAEIPVDEIPAVPTLPFTDVPADTELYAAVEWAYFGAPQITAGVTETTFAPANICTRAEIVTFLYRLAGEPDVSGTALPFTDVAEDAYYTDAVKWAAANGVTAGTSATTFSPNDTCTRAQAVTLLYNAAGAPAVSDTVSFADVAADAYYADAVAWAAANGVTAGTSATTFSPDDACTRGQIVCMLYRGDTQA
;
A
#
# COMPACT_ATOMS: atom_id res chain seq x y z
N SER A 1 12.35 -31.48 23.07
CA SER A 1 13.70 -31.40 22.47
C SER A 1 13.58 -30.85 21.05
N ARG A 2 13.74 -29.53 20.88
CA ARG A 2 13.83 -28.86 19.57
C ARG A 2 15.24 -29.13 19.03
N ARG A 3 15.35 -29.96 18.02
CA ARG A 3 16.61 -30.11 17.27
C ARG A 3 16.83 -28.81 16.47
N GLN A 4 17.78 -28.00 16.90
CA GLN A 4 18.41 -27.00 16.05
C GLN A 4 19.03 -27.73 14.87
N ARG A 5 18.54 -27.47 13.66
CA ARG A 5 19.24 -27.89 12.45
C ARG A 5 20.33 -26.84 12.19
N GLN A 6 21.53 -27.18 12.59
CA GLN A 6 22.72 -26.48 12.19
C GLN A 6 22.97 -26.81 10.72
N MET A 7 22.71 -25.86 9.83
CA MET A 7 23.06 -26.00 8.43
C MET A 7 24.52 -25.60 8.27
N CYS A 8 25.41 -26.58 8.26
CA CYS A 8 26.79 -26.36 7.89
C CYS A 8 26.87 -26.28 6.36
N ILE A 9 27.07 -25.10 5.81
CA ILE A 9 27.45 -24.89 4.41
C ILE A 9 28.95 -25.14 4.35
N ARG A 10 29.35 -26.28 3.80
CA ARG A 10 30.74 -26.56 3.45
C ARG A 10 30.85 -26.56 1.93
N ASP A 11 31.75 -25.76 1.42
CA ASP A 11 32.28 -25.80 0.06
C ASP A 11 31.29 -25.56 -1.09
N SER A 12 30.42 -24.57 -0.96
CA SER A 12 29.55 -24.15 -2.05
C SER A 12 29.58 -22.61 -2.18
N ASP A 13 29.88 -22.13 -3.38
CA ASP A 13 29.74 -20.73 -3.73
C ASP A 13 28.26 -20.41 -3.93
N TYR A 14 27.70 -19.55 -3.10
CA TYR A 14 26.34 -19.05 -3.26
C TYR A 14 26.40 -17.62 -3.78
N THR A 15 25.81 -17.41 -4.95
CA THR A 15 25.55 -16.06 -5.44
C THR A 15 24.21 -15.61 -4.88
N ILE A 16 24.22 -14.66 -3.96
CA ILE A 16 23.02 -14.05 -3.39
C ILE A 16 22.77 -12.76 -4.16
N TYR A 17 21.67 -12.74 -4.91
CA TYR A 17 21.21 -11.49 -5.53
C TYR A 17 20.48 -10.69 -4.47
N LEU A 18 21.12 -9.61 -3.99
CA LEU A 18 20.47 -8.64 -3.11
C LEU A 18 19.65 -7.69 -3.98
N GLN A 19 18.39 -7.47 -3.62
CA GLN A 19 17.64 -6.37 -4.23
C GLN A 19 18.31 -5.05 -3.86
N PRO A 20 18.55 -4.15 -4.81
CA PRO A 20 19.19 -2.87 -4.54
C PRO A 20 18.23 -1.97 -3.76
N ASN A 21 18.39 -1.94 -2.45
CA ASN A 21 17.80 -0.89 -1.63
C ASN A 21 18.89 0.15 -1.36
N LEU A 22 18.67 1.37 -1.81
CA LEU A 22 19.61 2.47 -1.59
C LEU A 22 19.47 2.95 -0.14
N TYR A 23 20.40 2.54 0.73
CA TYR A 23 20.54 3.12 2.05
C TYR A 23 21.72 4.07 2.08
N THR A 24 21.47 5.32 2.42
CA THR A 24 22.55 6.25 2.75
C THR A 24 23.05 5.93 4.16
N VAL A 25 24.22 5.31 4.25
CA VAL A 25 24.88 5.06 5.53
C VAL A 25 25.50 6.37 6.00
N LYS A 26 24.98 6.96 7.08
CA LYS A 26 25.54 8.18 7.69
C LYS A 26 26.86 7.85 8.40
N GLU A 27 27.75 8.83 8.45
CA GLU A 27 29.03 8.70 9.17
C GLU A 27 28.80 8.23 10.63
N GLY A 28 29.53 7.20 11.05
CA GLY A 28 29.40 6.59 12.37
C GLY A 28 28.41 5.43 12.47
N HIS A 29 27.66 5.10 11.42
CA HIS A 29 26.76 3.93 11.38
C HIS A 29 27.48 2.69 10.85
N LYS A 30 27.09 1.52 11.36
CA LYS A 30 27.62 0.23 10.89
C LYS A 30 26.68 -0.35 9.85
N LEU A 31 27.25 -0.86 8.75
CA LEU A 31 26.49 -1.65 7.79
C LEU A 31 26.22 -3.04 8.38
N ALA A 32 24.97 -3.43 8.48
CA ALA A 32 24.56 -4.78 8.83
C ALA A 32 24.00 -5.49 7.60
N LEU A 33 24.56 -6.67 7.29
CA LEU A 33 23.99 -7.55 6.27
C LEU A 33 22.95 -8.44 6.97
N VAL A 34 21.69 -8.30 6.57
CA VAL A 34 20.60 -9.16 7.07
C VAL A 34 20.18 -10.07 5.92
N ILE A 35 20.36 -11.37 6.10
CA ILE A 35 20.02 -12.39 5.10
C ILE A 35 18.66 -12.96 5.45
N TYR A 36 17.66 -12.73 4.59
CA TYR A 36 16.36 -13.36 4.68
C TYR A 36 16.27 -14.53 3.71
N THR A 37 15.75 -15.67 4.15
CA THR A 37 15.36 -16.74 3.24
C THR A 37 13.91 -16.56 2.86
N TYR A 38 13.65 -16.31 1.58
CA TYR A 38 12.31 -16.24 1.02
C TYR A 38 11.97 -17.54 0.32
N GLU A 39 10.95 -18.25 0.77
CA GLU A 39 10.34 -19.35 0.05
C GLU A 39 9.04 -18.86 -0.61
N PRO A 40 8.96 -18.82 -1.95
CA PRO A 40 7.72 -18.49 -2.65
C PRO A 40 6.61 -19.47 -2.28
N GLY A 41 5.46 -18.95 -1.83
CA GLY A 41 4.26 -19.75 -1.57
C GLY A 41 4.03 -20.18 -0.12
N LYS A 42 4.85 -19.75 0.84
CA LYS A 42 4.56 -19.93 2.27
C LYS A 42 4.32 -18.60 2.95
N ALA A 43 3.29 -18.58 3.79
CA ALA A 43 2.94 -17.41 4.61
C ALA A 43 4.15 -16.92 5.43
N ASN A 44 4.26 -15.59 5.54
CA ASN A 44 5.31 -14.92 6.29
C ASN A 44 5.43 -15.45 7.72
N TYR A 45 6.45 -16.24 7.96
CA TYR A 45 6.93 -16.46 9.31
C TYR A 45 8.14 -15.54 9.49
N SER A 46 7.95 -14.44 10.20
CA SER A 46 9.06 -13.65 10.72
C SER A 46 9.76 -14.49 11.79
N GLN A 47 10.78 -15.20 11.41
CA GLN A 47 11.72 -15.78 12.36
C GLN A 47 13.01 -14.99 12.23
N ASP A 48 13.35 -14.26 13.27
CA ASP A 48 14.66 -13.64 13.40
C ASP A 48 15.73 -14.74 13.47
N TYR A 49 16.53 -14.87 12.43
CA TYR A 49 17.72 -15.69 12.47
C TYR A 49 18.90 -14.81 12.87
N GLN A 50 19.48 -15.06 14.03
CA GLN A 50 20.79 -14.51 14.37
C GLN A 50 21.87 -15.40 13.74
N ILE A 51 22.63 -14.85 12.81
CA ILE A 51 23.83 -15.48 12.28
C ILE A 51 24.99 -14.91 13.09
N THR A 52 25.57 -15.72 13.97
CA THR A 52 26.79 -15.39 14.67
C THR A 52 27.96 -15.83 13.80
N LEU A 53 28.74 -14.87 13.29
CA LEU A 53 29.98 -15.16 12.60
C LEU A 53 31.12 -15.18 13.64
N GLU A 54 31.55 -16.37 14.04
CA GLU A 54 32.70 -16.51 14.90
C GLU A 54 34.00 -16.49 14.05
N ASN A 55 34.85 -15.50 14.31
CA ASN A 55 36.19 -15.36 13.72
C ASN A 55 36.28 -15.29 12.19
N ALA A 56 35.24 -14.84 11.52
CA ALA A 56 35.28 -14.64 10.08
C ALA A 56 35.51 -13.15 9.74
N SER A 57 36.51 -12.89 8.90
CA SER A 57 36.62 -11.60 8.22
C SER A 57 35.69 -11.67 7.01
N VAL A 58 34.59 -10.93 7.04
CA VAL A 58 33.75 -10.72 5.87
C VAL A 58 34.32 -9.56 5.08
N SER A 59 34.95 -9.82 3.94
CA SER A 59 35.24 -8.80 2.95
C SER A 59 34.13 -8.83 1.90
N ALA A 60 33.32 -7.79 1.81
CA ALA A 60 32.42 -7.60 0.69
C ALA A 60 33.14 -6.69 -0.31
N GLU A 61 33.54 -7.21 -1.46
CA GLU A 61 33.86 -6.37 -2.62
C GLU A 61 32.52 -5.93 -3.22
N ILE A 62 32.15 -4.69 -2.98
CA ILE A 62 31.02 -4.07 -3.66
C ILE A 62 31.61 -3.46 -4.93
N PRO A 63 31.33 -4.01 -6.14
CA PRO A 63 31.78 -3.37 -7.37
C PRO A 63 31.09 -2.02 -7.46
N VAL A 64 31.88 -0.94 -7.33
CA VAL A 64 31.36 0.44 -7.34
C VAL A 64 31.02 0.89 -8.76
N ASP A 65 31.47 0.14 -9.76
CA ASP A 65 31.36 0.51 -11.19
C ASP A 65 30.02 0.10 -11.85
N GLU A 66 29.17 -0.69 -11.16
CA GLU A 66 27.87 -1.10 -11.64
C GLU A 66 26.82 -1.02 -10.52
N ILE A 67 26.72 0.12 -9.86
CA ILE A 67 25.49 0.39 -9.10
C ILE A 67 24.40 0.57 -10.16
N PRO A 68 23.44 -0.37 -10.31
CA PRO A 68 22.36 -0.15 -11.25
C PRO A 68 21.69 1.16 -10.84
N ALA A 69 21.47 2.03 -11.80
CA ALA A 69 20.77 3.29 -11.56
C ALA A 69 19.51 2.96 -10.77
N VAL A 70 19.32 3.62 -9.63
CA VAL A 70 18.09 3.48 -8.85
C VAL A 70 16.94 3.74 -9.82
N PRO A 71 16.02 2.79 -9.99
CA PRO A 71 14.93 3.01 -10.93
C PRO A 71 14.17 4.26 -10.48
N THR A 72 14.14 5.26 -11.34
CA THR A 72 13.38 6.49 -11.10
C THR A 72 11.96 6.31 -11.62
N LEU A 73 11.01 6.97 -10.97
CA LEU A 73 9.63 7.01 -11.47
C LEU A 73 9.62 7.50 -12.92
N PRO A 74 8.88 6.83 -13.82
CA PRO A 74 8.77 7.29 -15.20
C PRO A 74 7.86 8.52 -15.35
N PHE A 75 7.16 8.91 -14.27
CA PHE A 75 6.13 9.94 -14.32
C PHE A 75 6.73 11.34 -14.20
N THR A 76 6.47 12.17 -15.21
CA THR A 76 7.01 13.53 -15.30
C THR A 76 6.16 14.56 -14.53
N ASP A 77 4.95 14.18 -14.13
CA ASP A 77 3.98 15.01 -13.43
C ASP A 77 3.93 14.78 -11.91
N VAL A 78 4.88 14.02 -11.39
CA VAL A 78 5.03 13.78 -9.95
C VAL A 78 6.28 14.53 -9.47
N PRO A 79 6.13 15.63 -8.69
CA PRO A 79 7.26 16.43 -8.24
C PRO A 79 8.19 15.62 -7.32
N ALA A 80 9.49 15.62 -7.64
CA ALA A 80 10.52 15.02 -6.79
C ALA A 80 10.56 15.65 -5.39
N ASP A 81 11.12 14.95 -4.43
CA ASP A 81 11.31 15.40 -3.04
C ASP A 81 10.01 15.80 -2.31
N THR A 82 8.89 15.20 -2.70
CA THR A 82 7.58 15.36 -2.05
C THR A 82 7.09 14.05 -1.44
N GLU A 83 6.17 14.13 -0.48
CA GLU A 83 5.48 12.94 0.01
C GLU A 83 4.72 12.22 -1.11
N LEU A 84 4.16 12.97 -2.05
CA LEU A 84 3.50 12.41 -3.23
C LEU A 84 4.47 11.54 -4.04
N TYR A 85 5.72 12.00 -4.21
CA TYR A 85 6.74 11.20 -4.93
C TYR A 85 6.99 9.88 -4.21
N ALA A 86 7.24 9.92 -2.90
CA ALA A 86 7.46 8.71 -2.11
C ALA A 86 6.26 7.75 -2.14
N ALA A 87 5.05 8.28 -2.06
CA ALA A 87 3.83 7.48 -2.13
C ALA A 87 3.61 6.85 -3.51
N VAL A 88 3.88 7.59 -4.59
CA VAL A 88 3.77 7.06 -5.96
C VAL A 88 4.89 6.07 -6.26
N GLU A 89 6.10 6.31 -5.77
CA GLU A 89 7.24 5.39 -5.87
C GLU A 89 6.93 4.05 -5.19
N TRP A 90 6.42 4.10 -3.95
CA TRP A 90 5.93 2.92 -3.23
C TRP A 90 4.83 2.18 -4.00
N ALA A 91 3.85 2.91 -4.54
CA ALA A 91 2.73 2.30 -5.27
C ALA A 91 3.13 1.72 -6.64
N TYR A 92 4.18 2.25 -7.27
CA TYR A 92 4.64 1.83 -8.59
C TYR A 92 5.66 0.69 -8.52
N PHE A 93 6.65 0.77 -7.62
CA PHE A 93 7.70 -0.25 -7.47
C PHE A 93 7.40 -1.28 -6.39
N GLY A 94 6.33 -1.09 -5.62
CA GLY A 94 5.94 -2.02 -4.56
C GLY A 94 5.58 -3.41 -5.08
N ALA A 95 5.62 -4.39 -4.18
CA ALA A 95 5.13 -5.73 -4.42
C ALA A 95 4.05 -6.05 -3.37
N PRO A 96 2.77 -5.98 -3.77
CA PRO A 96 2.23 -5.84 -5.13
C PRO A 96 2.34 -4.43 -5.71
N GLN A 97 2.38 -4.33 -7.05
CA GLN A 97 2.31 -3.05 -7.75
C GLN A 97 0.89 -2.51 -7.71
N ILE A 98 0.68 -1.35 -7.11
CA ILE A 98 -0.65 -0.75 -6.93
C ILE A 98 -1.06 0.09 -8.14
N THR A 99 -0.12 0.78 -8.76
CA THR A 99 -0.37 1.63 -9.94
C THR A 99 0.67 1.43 -11.03
N ALA A 100 0.23 1.56 -12.28
CA ALA A 100 1.11 1.67 -13.45
C ALA A 100 1.05 3.07 -14.11
N GLY A 101 0.41 4.04 -13.43
CA GLY A 101 0.13 5.34 -14.00
C GLY A 101 -1.15 5.36 -14.86
N VAL A 102 -1.41 6.50 -15.47
CA VAL A 102 -2.49 6.67 -16.48
C VAL A 102 -1.93 6.44 -17.88
N THR A 103 -0.68 6.81 -18.07
CA THR A 103 0.16 6.48 -19.24
C THR A 103 1.53 6.04 -18.75
N GLU A 104 2.41 5.65 -19.67
CA GLU A 104 3.78 5.26 -19.35
C GLU A 104 4.57 6.38 -18.63
N THR A 105 4.22 7.65 -18.84
CA THR A 105 4.95 8.81 -18.32
C THR A 105 4.11 9.76 -17.48
N THR A 106 2.85 9.41 -17.20
CA THR A 106 1.90 10.28 -16.49
C THR A 106 1.17 9.51 -15.39
N PHE A 107 1.25 9.99 -14.17
CA PHE A 107 0.47 9.48 -13.03
C PHE A 107 -0.88 10.20 -12.88
N ALA A 108 -0.96 11.47 -13.28
CA ALA A 108 -2.11 12.37 -13.16
C ALA A 108 -2.58 12.57 -11.69
N PRO A 109 -1.73 13.07 -10.78
CA PRO A 109 -2.03 13.17 -9.35
C PRO A 109 -3.20 14.09 -9.03
N ALA A 110 -3.45 15.10 -9.88
CA ALA A 110 -4.54 16.08 -9.71
C ALA A 110 -5.89 15.58 -10.25
N ASN A 111 -5.92 14.48 -11.03
CA ASN A 111 -7.17 13.94 -11.52
C ASN A 111 -8.04 13.44 -10.35
N ILE A 112 -9.34 13.70 -10.44
CA ILE A 112 -10.32 13.17 -9.50
C ILE A 112 -10.38 11.64 -9.67
N CYS A 113 -10.34 10.95 -8.54
CA CYS A 113 -10.40 9.50 -8.49
C CYS A 113 -11.85 9.02 -8.52
N THR A 114 -12.13 8.02 -9.34
CA THR A 114 -13.44 7.36 -9.35
C THR A 114 -13.51 6.29 -8.28
N ARG A 115 -14.73 5.85 -7.95
CA ARG A 115 -14.95 4.76 -7.01
C ARG A 115 -14.31 3.45 -7.49
N ALA A 116 -14.37 3.17 -8.81
CA ALA A 116 -13.72 2.01 -9.41
C ALA A 116 -12.19 2.04 -9.26
N GLU A 117 -11.57 3.20 -9.44
CA GLU A 117 -10.12 3.33 -9.29
C GLU A 117 -9.67 3.07 -7.85
N ILE A 118 -10.39 3.57 -6.84
CA ILE A 118 -10.03 3.36 -5.43
C ILE A 118 -10.11 1.89 -5.06
N VAL A 119 -11.22 1.20 -5.38
CA VAL A 119 -11.32 -0.24 -5.05
C VAL A 119 -10.30 -1.07 -5.82
N THR A 120 -9.89 -0.63 -7.03
CA THR A 120 -8.81 -1.28 -7.77
C THR A 120 -7.47 -1.13 -7.06
N PHE A 121 -7.15 0.05 -6.51
CA PHE A 121 -5.94 0.24 -5.72
C PHE A 121 -5.95 -0.62 -4.45
N LEU A 122 -7.07 -0.68 -3.74
CA LEU A 122 -7.22 -1.51 -2.54
C LEU A 122 -7.11 -3.01 -2.86
N TYR A 123 -7.70 -3.47 -3.95
CA TYR A 123 -7.63 -4.85 -4.40
C TYR A 123 -6.20 -5.27 -4.74
N ARG A 124 -5.46 -4.40 -5.45
CA ARG A 124 -4.05 -4.62 -5.75
C ARG A 124 -3.20 -4.62 -4.48
N LEU A 125 -3.44 -3.68 -3.57
CA LEU A 125 -2.75 -3.65 -2.27
C LEU A 125 -2.98 -4.94 -1.48
N ALA A 126 -4.18 -5.54 -1.58
CA ALA A 126 -4.49 -6.84 -0.98
C ALA A 126 -3.84 -8.03 -1.72
N GLY A 127 -3.07 -7.80 -2.78
CA GLY A 127 -2.38 -8.84 -3.55
C GLY A 127 -3.25 -9.52 -4.60
N GLU A 128 -4.31 -8.86 -5.05
CA GLU A 128 -5.23 -9.36 -6.11
C GLU A 128 -5.74 -10.78 -5.80
N PRO A 129 -6.37 -11.02 -4.63
CA PRO A 129 -6.83 -12.36 -4.26
C PRO A 129 -7.83 -12.91 -5.27
N ASP A 130 -7.81 -14.23 -5.49
CA ASP A 130 -8.71 -14.91 -6.42
C ASP A 130 -10.17 -14.69 -6.03
N VAL A 131 -10.94 -14.18 -6.97
CA VAL A 131 -12.40 -13.94 -6.85
C VAL A 131 -13.20 -14.81 -7.81
N SER A 132 -12.58 -15.85 -8.40
CA SER A 132 -13.27 -16.82 -9.24
C SER A 132 -14.39 -17.47 -8.42
N GLY A 133 -15.61 -17.45 -8.95
CA GLY A 133 -16.78 -17.94 -8.22
C GLY A 133 -17.42 -16.95 -7.24
N THR A 134 -16.86 -15.76 -7.05
CA THR A 134 -17.48 -14.69 -6.26
C THR A 134 -18.57 -14.00 -7.08
N ALA A 135 -19.77 -13.89 -6.51
CA ALA A 135 -20.88 -13.21 -7.16
C ALA A 135 -20.63 -11.70 -7.25
N LEU A 136 -21.02 -11.11 -8.39
CA LEU A 136 -21.06 -9.66 -8.57
C LEU A 136 -22.48 -9.18 -8.21
N PRO A 137 -22.67 -8.46 -7.08
CA PRO A 137 -24.02 -8.07 -6.65
C PRO A 137 -24.56 -6.84 -7.37
N PHE A 138 -23.72 -6.14 -8.16
CA PHE A 138 -24.04 -4.85 -8.76
C PHE A 138 -24.31 -4.98 -10.26
N THR A 139 -25.45 -4.43 -10.71
CA THR A 139 -25.91 -4.51 -12.10
C THR A 139 -25.29 -3.47 -13.01
N ASP A 140 -24.64 -2.44 -12.46
CA ASP A 140 -23.95 -1.36 -13.15
C ASP A 140 -22.43 -1.58 -13.32
N VAL A 141 -21.97 -2.79 -13.01
CA VAL A 141 -20.57 -3.22 -13.21
C VAL A 141 -20.55 -4.24 -14.33
N ALA A 142 -19.90 -3.91 -15.44
CA ALA A 142 -19.73 -4.83 -16.56
C ALA A 142 -18.81 -6.00 -16.16
N GLU A 143 -19.10 -7.20 -16.70
CA GLU A 143 -18.36 -8.42 -16.35
C GLU A 143 -16.88 -8.41 -16.80
N ASP A 144 -16.55 -7.61 -17.81
CA ASP A 144 -15.23 -7.50 -18.44
C ASP A 144 -14.52 -6.16 -18.14
N ALA A 145 -15.03 -5.35 -17.23
CA ALA A 145 -14.37 -4.10 -16.86
C ALA A 145 -13.07 -4.37 -16.06
N TYR A 146 -12.06 -3.50 -16.20
CA TYR A 146 -10.77 -3.64 -15.50
C TYR A 146 -10.89 -3.70 -13.98
N TYR A 147 -12.00 -3.21 -13.45
CA TYR A 147 -12.28 -3.13 -12.01
C TYR A 147 -13.26 -4.20 -11.51
N THR A 148 -13.72 -5.10 -12.37
CA THR A 148 -14.77 -6.07 -12.01
C THR A 148 -14.35 -6.97 -10.85
N ASP A 149 -13.15 -7.52 -10.90
CA ASP A 149 -12.63 -8.39 -9.85
C ASP A 149 -12.37 -7.63 -8.55
N ALA A 150 -11.91 -6.38 -8.66
CA ALA A 150 -11.75 -5.49 -7.50
C ALA A 150 -13.11 -5.20 -6.81
N VAL A 151 -14.17 -4.98 -7.59
CA VAL A 151 -15.53 -4.75 -7.06
C VAL A 151 -16.10 -6.03 -6.42
N LYS A 152 -15.91 -7.21 -7.04
CA LYS A 152 -16.30 -8.50 -6.44
C LYS A 152 -15.60 -8.71 -5.10
N TRP A 153 -14.28 -8.50 -5.06
CA TRP A 153 -13.49 -8.59 -3.85
C TRP A 153 -13.98 -7.61 -2.78
N ALA A 154 -14.17 -6.36 -3.14
CA ALA A 154 -14.60 -5.32 -2.22
C ALA A 154 -15.98 -5.60 -1.61
N ALA A 155 -16.92 -6.10 -2.41
CA ALA A 155 -18.24 -6.49 -1.94
C ALA A 155 -18.18 -7.72 -1.01
N ALA A 156 -17.44 -8.75 -1.40
CA ALA A 156 -17.33 -9.99 -0.63
C ALA A 156 -16.63 -9.81 0.73
N ASN A 157 -15.70 -8.85 0.82
CA ASN A 157 -14.95 -8.57 2.05
C ASN A 157 -15.54 -7.39 2.86
N GLY A 158 -16.71 -6.88 2.50
CA GLY A 158 -17.36 -5.80 3.23
C GLY A 158 -16.66 -4.43 3.08
N VAL A 159 -15.74 -4.30 2.13
CA VAL A 159 -15.06 -3.02 1.82
C VAL A 159 -16.08 -2.01 1.29
N THR A 160 -17.06 -2.48 0.50
CA THR A 160 -18.15 -1.67 -0.03
C THR A 160 -19.49 -2.40 0.05
N ALA A 161 -20.56 -1.66 0.32
CA ALA A 161 -21.94 -2.12 0.16
C ALA A 161 -22.61 -1.54 -1.12
N GLY A 162 -21.84 -0.86 -1.98
CA GLY A 162 -22.36 -0.14 -3.12
C GLY A 162 -22.87 1.27 -2.77
N THR A 163 -23.50 1.92 -3.74
CA THR A 163 -24.30 3.14 -3.56
C THR A 163 -25.76 2.84 -3.33
N SER A 164 -26.17 1.63 -3.70
CA SER A 164 -27.45 1.00 -3.37
C SER A 164 -27.26 -0.52 -3.27
N ALA A 165 -28.33 -1.25 -2.97
CA ALA A 165 -28.29 -2.72 -2.92
C ALA A 165 -27.87 -3.38 -4.25
N THR A 166 -28.02 -2.69 -5.37
CA THR A 166 -27.77 -3.24 -6.72
C THR A 166 -26.85 -2.37 -7.58
N THR A 167 -26.33 -1.26 -7.05
CA THR A 167 -25.45 -0.36 -7.81
C THR A 167 -24.16 -0.07 -7.04
N PHE A 168 -23.04 -0.07 -7.73
CA PHE A 168 -21.73 0.31 -7.23
C PHE A 168 -21.34 1.74 -7.58
N SER A 169 -21.86 2.25 -8.71
CA SER A 169 -21.54 3.55 -9.31
C SER A 169 -20.03 3.69 -9.62
N PRO A 170 -19.46 2.84 -10.49
CA PRO A 170 -18.01 2.75 -10.69
C PRO A 170 -17.39 4.05 -11.19
N ASN A 171 -18.10 4.81 -12.01
CA ASN A 171 -17.62 6.04 -12.66
C ASN A 171 -17.88 7.30 -11.83
N ASP A 172 -18.61 7.18 -10.72
CA ASP A 172 -18.86 8.34 -9.88
C ASP A 172 -17.58 8.79 -9.18
N THR A 173 -17.47 10.10 -9.03
CA THR A 173 -16.43 10.72 -8.22
C THR A 173 -16.47 10.19 -6.79
N CYS A 174 -15.32 9.78 -6.27
CA CYS A 174 -15.23 9.40 -4.87
C CYS A 174 -14.94 10.61 -3.99
N THR A 175 -15.79 10.84 -3.00
CA THR A 175 -15.54 11.88 -2.01
C THR A 175 -14.51 11.43 -0.97
N ARG A 176 -13.94 12.38 -0.23
CA ARG A 176 -12.97 12.09 0.83
C ARG A 176 -13.57 11.21 1.93
N ALA A 177 -14.84 11.43 2.29
CA ALA A 177 -15.57 10.58 3.23
C ALA A 177 -15.70 9.14 2.72
N GLN A 178 -16.08 8.97 1.45
CA GLN A 178 -16.16 7.65 0.83
C GLN A 178 -14.79 6.96 0.76
N ALA A 179 -13.75 7.72 0.39
CA ALA A 179 -12.39 7.20 0.30
C ALA A 179 -11.91 6.62 1.63
N VAL A 180 -11.96 7.40 2.71
CA VAL A 180 -11.52 6.91 4.03
C VAL A 180 -12.40 5.77 4.54
N THR A 181 -13.70 5.75 4.20
CA THR A 181 -14.59 4.64 4.56
C THR A 181 -14.18 3.35 3.86
N LEU A 182 -13.81 3.40 2.57
CA LEU A 182 -13.31 2.24 1.84
C LEU A 182 -11.98 1.74 2.41
N LEU A 183 -11.06 2.65 2.77
CA LEU A 183 -9.79 2.30 3.40
C LEU A 183 -10.00 1.67 4.79
N TYR A 184 -10.85 2.27 5.61
CA TYR A 184 -11.22 1.78 6.94
C TYR A 184 -11.81 0.38 6.90
N ASN A 185 -12.76 0.16 5.98
CA ASN A 185 -13.37 -1.15 5.79
C ASN A 185 -12.35 -2.19 5.28
N ALA A 186 -11.47 -1.79 4.36
CA ALA A 186 -10.40 -2.66 3.87
C ALA A 186 -9.41 -3.05 4.98
N ALA A 187 -9.22 -2.19 5.98
CA ALA A 187 -8.44 -2.48 7.19
C ALA A 187 -9.21 -3.37 8.21
N GLY A 188 -10.41 -3.84 7.87
CA GLY A 188 -11.24 -4.68 8.74
C GLY A 188 -12.10 -3.89 9.73
N ALA A 189 -12.32 -2.61 9.50
CA ALA A 189 -13.13 -1.72 10.34
C ALA A 189 -12.78 -1.85 11.84
N PRO A 190 -11.51 -1.60 12.23
CA PRO A 190 -11.07 -1.79 13.60
C PRO A 190 -11.83 -0.87 14.56
N ALA A 191 -12.00 -1.29 15.81
CA ALA A 191 -12.68 -0.48 16.82
C ALA A 191 -11.97 0.86 17.03
N VAL A 192 -12.75 1.94 17.04
CA VAL A 192 -12.25 3.30 17.22
C VAL A 192 -12.53 3.75 18.65
N SER A 193 -11.51 4.16 19.38
CA SER A 193 -11.62 4.69 20.76
C SER A 193 -11.63 6.21 20.79
N ASP A 194 -11.09 6.84 19.75
CA ASP A 194 -10.89 8.29 19.70
C ASP A 194 -12.08 8.99 19.03
N THR A 195 -12.39 10.18 19.54
CA THR A 195 -13.39 11.04 18.92
C THR A 195 -12.74 11.89 17.83
N VAL A 196 -13.47 12.07 16.73
CA VAL A 196 -13.05 12.97 15.65
C VAL A 196 -12.97 14.41 16.15
N SER A 197 -11.89 15.10 15.82
CA SER A 197 -11.68 16.52 16.19
C SER A 197 -12.01 17.51 15.05
N PHE A 198 -12.52 17.04 13.90
CA PHE A 198 -12.87 17.91 12.77
C PHE A 198 -14.28 18.48 12.94
N ALA A 199 -14.39 19.82 12.85
CA ALA A 199 -15.64 20.52 13.09
C ALA A 199 -16.73 20.25 12.03
N ASP A 200 -16.32 19.79 10.85
CA ASP A 200 -17.18 19.46 9.71
C ASP A 200 -17.52 17.96 9.61
N VAL A 201 -17.24 17.18 10.64
CA VAL A 201 -17.58 15.76 10.73
C VAL A 201 -18.59 15.59 11.87
N ALA A 202 -19.85 15.32 11.51
CA ALA A 202 -20.89 15.03 12.50
C ALA A 202 -20.62 13.67 13.16
N ALA A 203 -20.84 13.58 14.46
CA ALA A 203 -20.56 12.36 15.21
C ALA A 203 -21.43 11.16 14.80
N ASP A 204 -22.60 11.40 14.19
CA ASP A 204 -23.52 10.41 13.67
C ASP A 204 -23.36 10.16 12.15
N ALA A 205 -22.38 10.79 11.51
CA ALA A 205 -22.10 10.56 10.09
C ALA A 205 -21.63 9.12 9.86
N TYR A 206 -22.03 8.48 8.74
CA TYR A 206 -21.66 7.11 8.41
C TYR A 206 -20.16 6.89 8.29
N TYR A 207 -19.42 7.97 8.10
CA TYR A 207 -17.96 7.98 7.95
C TYR A 207 -17.21 8.46 9.21
N ALA A 208 -17.92 8.75 10.31
CA ALA A 208 -17.31 9.33 11.51
C ALA A 208 -16.19 8.44 12.07
N ASP A 209 -16.45 7.14 12.24
CA ASP A 209 -15.47 6.16 12.73
C ASP A 209 -14.29 6.01 11.76
N ALA A 210 -14.57 6.00 10.45
CA ALA A 210 -13.52 5.91 9.44
C ALA A 210 -12.58 7.12 9.46
N VAL A 211 -13.14 8.33 9.64
CA VAL A 211 -12.34 9.56 9.75
C VAL A 211 -11.55 9.58 11.06
N ALA A 212 -12.14 9.14 12.17
CA ALA A 212 -11.45 9.03 13.45
C ALA A 212 -10.27 8.05 13.37
N TRP A 213 -10.50 6.87 12.81
CA TRP A 213 -9.47 5.89 12.55
C TRP A 213 -8.36 6.45 11.67
N ALA A 214 -8.71 7.08 10.55
CA ALA A 214 -7.76 7.62 9.61
C ALA A 214 -6.90 8.75 10.20
N ALA A 215 -7.48 9.58 11.08
CA ALA A 215 -6.75 10.61 11.80
C ALA A 215 -5.83 10.03 12.87
N ALA A 216 -6.31 9.07 13.67
CA ALA A 216 -5.54 8.43 14.73
C ALA A 216 -4.34 7.64 14.20
N ASN A 217 -4.47 7.05 13.00
CA ASN A 217 -3.40 6.27 12.35
C ASN A 217 -2.59 7.10 11.33
N GLY A 218 -2.71 8.43 11.33
CA GLY A 218 -1.91 9.28 10.44
C GLY A 218 -2.23 9.15 8.95
N VAL A 219 -3.28 8.41 8.57
CA VAL A 219 -3.73 8.24 7.18
C VAL A 219 -4.16 9.58 6.58
N THR A 220 -4.76 10.44 7.40
CA THR A 220 -5.13 11.80 7.04
C THR A 220 -4.90 12.78 8.19
N ALA A 221 -4.52 14.02 7.86
CA ALA A 221 -4.48 15.13 8.79
C ALA A 221 -5.60 16.15 8.53
N GLY A 222 -6.61 15.78 7.73
CA GLY A 222 -7.64 16.71 7.26
C GLY A 222 -7.18 17.58 6.10
N THR A 223 -8.00 18.57 5.76
CA THR A 223 -7.67 19.65 4.80
C THR A 223 -7.15 20.88 5.52
N SER A 224 -7.46 20.99 6.82
CA SER A 224 -6.87 21.93 7.76
C SER A 224 -6.81 21.28 9.15
N ALA A 225 -6.29 22.01 10.14
CA ALA A 225 -6.25 21.53 11.52
C ALA A 225 -7.63 21.21 12.12
N THR A 226 -8.72 21.78 11.56
CA THR A 226 -10.08 21.67 12.08
C THR A 226 -11.11 21.17 11.08
N THR A 227 -10.72 20.90 9.83
CA THR A 227 -11.62 20.46 8.76
C THR A 227 -11.11 19.21 8.07
N PHE A 228 -12.01 18.29 7.78
CA PHE A 228 -11.74 17.09 6.99
C PHE A 228 -12.17 17.25 5.53
N SER A 229 -13.17 18.07 5.26
CA SER A 229 -13.83 18.28 3.96
C SER A 229 -14.42 17.00 3.39
N PRO A 230 -15.41 16.38 4.06
CA PRO A 230 -15.92 15.03 3.71
C PRO A 230 -16.49 14.93 2.29
N ASP A 231 -17.11 16.00 1.81
CA ASP A 231 -17.80 16.04 0.51
C ASP A 231 -16.90 16.43 -0.66
N ASP A 232 -15.66 16.87 -0.37
CA ASP A 232 -14.72 17.19 -1.43
C ASP A 232 -14.31 15.95 -2.22
N ALA A 233 -14.14 16.11 -3.53
CA ALA A 233 -13.64 15.06 -4.39
C ALA A 233 -12.19 14.69 -4.04
N CYS A 234 -11.90 13.39 -3.98
CA CYS A 234 -10.56 12.91 -3.68
C CYS A 234 -9.75 12.74 -4.97
N THR A 235 -8.54 13.28 -5.00
CA THR A 235 -7.66 13.13 -6.16
C THR A 235 -6.85 11.83 -6.08
N ARG A 236 -6.33 11.37 -7.22
CA ARG A 236 -5.47 10.19 -7.30
C ARG A 236 -4.24 10.32 -6.40
N GLY A 237 -3.61 11.49 -6.39
CA GLY A 237 -2.47 11.76 -5.51
C GLY A 237 -2.84 11.65 -4.03
N GLN A 238 -3.99 12.19 -3.63
CA GLN A 238 -4.47 12.08 -2.25
C GLN A 238 -4.74 10.63 -1.83
N ILE A 239 -5.37 9.84 -2.72
CA ILE A 239 -5.64 8.43 -2.44
C ILE A 239 -4.34 7.65 -2.25
N VAL A 240 -3.37 7.80 -3.16
CA VAL A 240 -2.10 7.08 -3.04
C VAL A 240 -1.33 7.50 -1.79
N CYS A 241 -1.34 8.78 -1.41
CA CYS A 241 -0.75 9.22 -0.14
C CYS A 241 -1.46 8.61 1.08
N MET A 242 -2.80 8.49 1.06
CA MET A 242 -3.54 7.84 2.15
C MET A 242 -3.21 6.35 2.25
N LEU A 243 -3.13 5.65 1.13
CA LEU A 243 -2.73 4.23 1.09
C LEU A 243 -1.31 4.04 1.60
N TYR A 244 -0.37 4.84 1.14
CA TYR A 244 1.03 4.82 1.57
C TYR A 244 1.18 5.02 3.08
N ARG A 245 0.48 6.03 3.64
CA ARG A 245 0.50 6.27 5.08
C ARG A 245 -0.11 5.13 5.87
N GLY A 246 -1.23 4.57 5.38
CA GLY A 246 -1.89 3.44 6.04
C GLY A 246 -1.05 2.18 6.06
N ASP A 247 -0.29 1.91 5.00
CA ASP A 247 0.57 0.72 4.90
C ASP A 247 1.88 0.87 5.68
N THR A 248 2.47 2.06 5.68
CA THR A 248 3.80 2.29 6.30
C THR A 248 3.76 2.58 7.79
N GLN A 249 2.58 2.84 8.38
CA GLN A 249 2.41 3.12 9.82
C GLN A 249 1.72 1.98 10.58
N ALA A 250 1.29 0.93 9.87
CA ALA A 250 0.74 -0.30 10.44
C ALA A 250 1.88 -1.26 10.81
#